data_0d5db0171efa0dd3203836ae1ed77ccf
#
_entry.id   0d5db0171efa0dd3203836ae1ed77ccf
#
_cell.length_a   1.000
_cell.length_b   1.000
_cell.length_c   1.000
_cell.angle_alpha   90.00
_cell.angle_beta   90.00
_cell.angle_gamma   90.00
#
_symmetry.space_group_name_H-M   'P 1'
#
loop_
_entity.id
_entity.type
_entity.pdbx_description
1 polymer ?
#
loop_
_entity_poly.entity_id
_entity_poly.type
_entity_poly.pdbx_seq_one_letter_code
_entity_poly.pdbx_strand_id
1 'polypeptide(L)'
;HDLPSPNFRFLLVGDTIEAIIERPSNVFYGGANTAVSSTYMFSPNGKYLASALYADSTIELYRFNNANGTLDHITDILFETRIRAIEFSSNSNFIYTASSEASLQSTVFQIDLNDFTTTNIADIEFARDLQLDPQKRILVSTINPFKIGAILQPNNAGAASNYIDSILTFAPLN
;
A
#
# COMPACT_ATOMS: atom_id res chain seq x y z
N HIS A 1 17.62 4.38 27.73
CA HIS A 1 17.18 3.38 26.76
C HIS A 1 16.58 4.16 25.61
N ASP A 2 17.45 4.57 24.68
CA ASP A 2 16.99 5.26 23.48
C ASP A 2 16.14 4.28 22.68
N LEU A 3 14.87 4.63 22.47
CA LEU A 3 14.02 3.90 21.53
C LEU A 3 14.67 4.00 20.15
N PRO A 4 14.75 2.91 19.39
CA PRO A 4 15.32 2.98 18.06
C PRO A 4 14.57 4.03 17.24
N SER A 5 15.33 4.95 16.67
CA SER A 5 14.79 5.92 15.72
C SER A 5 14.02 5.18 14.62
N PRO A 6 12.83 5.64 14.21
CA PRO A 6 12.08 5.04 13.12
C PRO A 6 12.80 5.31 11.80
N ASN A 7 13.70 4.41 11.44
CA ASN A 7 14.50 4.55 10.23
C ASN A 7 14.17 3.43 9.25
N PHE A 8 14.02 3.78 8.00
CA PHE A 8 14.10 2.81 6.91
C PHE A 8 15.55 2.34 6.76
N ARG A 9 15.71 1.03 6.57
CA ARG A 9 17.01 0.44 6.23
C ARG A 9 16.95 -0.18 4.85
N PHE A 10 17.85 0.25 3.99
CA PHE A 10 18.01 -0.31 2.65
C PHE A 10 19.36 -1.03 2.57
N LEU A 11 19.33 -2.20 1.96
CA LEU A 11 20.57 -2.90 1.58
C LEU A 11 20.79 -2.66 0.10
N LEU A 12 21.92 -2.06 -0.23
CA LEU A 12 22.41 -2.04 -1.61
C LEU A 12 23.09 -3.38 -1.86
N VAL A 13 22.50 -4.19 -2.72
CA VAL A 13 22.95 -5.54 -3.03
C VAL A 13 23.40 -5.60 -4.48
N GLY A 14 24.72 -5.79 -4.69
CA GLY A 14 25.29 -6.25 -5.95
C GLY A 14 25.59 -7.75 -5.84
N ASP A 15 26.79 -8.16 -6.23
CA ASP A 15 27.29 -9.53 -5.99
C ASP A 15 27.55 -9.78 -4.49
N THR A 16 27.67 -8.71 -3.71
CA THR A 16 27.80 -8.69 -2.25
C THR A 16 26.93 -7.56 -1.69
N ILE A 17 26.75 -7.54 -0.35
CA ILE A 17 26.12 -6.39 0.33
C ILE A 17 27.10 -5.23 0.27
N GLU A 18 26.79 -4.20 -0.51
CA GLU A 18 27.67 -3.06 -0.73
C GLU A 18 27.49 -1.97 0.32
N ALA A 19 26.24 -1.75 0.77
CA ALA A 19 25.94 -0.74 1.79
C ALA A 19 24.65 -1.04 2.54
N ILE A 20 24.58 -0.57 3.79
CA ILE A 20 23.34 -0.42 4.55
C ILE A 20 23.07 1.09 4.65
N ILE A 21 21.96 1.52 4.11
CA ILE A 21 21.56 2.92 4.09
C ILE A 21 20.40 3.10 5.06
N GLU A 22 20.57 3.97 6.04
CA GLU A 22 19.50 4.33 6.98
C GLU A 22 18.89 5.69 6.58
N ARG A 23 17.57 5.77 6.57
CA ARG A 23 16.82 6.99 6.30
C ARG A 23 15.73 7.18 7.35
N PRO A 24 15.55 8.38 7.88
CA PRO A 24 14.49 8.62 8.84
C PRO A 24 13.12 8.49 8.18
N SER A 25 12.17 7.87 8.91
CA SER A 25 10.74 8.02 8.64
C SER A 25 10.26 9.31 9.31
N ASN A 26 9.29 10.00 8.72
CA ASN A 26 8.71 11.19 9.33
C ASN A 26 7.73 10.87 10.47
N VAL A 27 7.31 9.63 10.58
CA VAL A 27 6.39 9.19 11.64
C VAL A 27 7.14 8.54 12.78
N PHE A 28 6.93 9.07 13.98
CA PHE A 28 7.45 8.52 15.21
C PHE A 28 6.56 7.35 15.65
N TYR A 29 7.04 6.13 15.53
CA TYR A 29 6.41 4.93 16.11
C TYR A 29 6.55 4.90 17.64
N GLY A 30 6.04 5.93 18.30
CA GLY A 30 6.18 6.13 19.73
C GLY A 30 4.95 5.71 20.51
N GLY A 31 4.87 4.45 20.87
CA GLY A 31 3.90 3.99 21.84
C GLY A 31 4.01 2.49 22.08
N ALA A 32 4.14 2.09 23.34
CA ALA A 32 4.42 0.73 23.78
C ALA A 32 3.32 -0.31 23.44
N ASN A 33 2.29 0.05 22.67
CA ASN A 33 1.17 -0.83 22.31
C ASN A 33 0.70 -0.74 20.86
N THR A 34 1.39 -0.03 19.99
CA THR A 34 1.08 -0.08 18.57
C THR A 34 1.90 -1.21 17.94
N ALA A 35 1.36 -2.42 17.96
CA ALA A 35 1.77 -3.47 17.04
C ALA A 35 1.47 -2.95 15.63
N VAL A 36 2.41 -2.23 15.07
CA VAL A 36 2.24 -1.49 13.84
C VAL A 36 2.29 -2.47 12.71
N SER A 37 1.13 -2.81 12.17
CA SER A 37 1.06 -3.44 10.86
C SER A 37 1.30 -2.33 9.84
N SER A 38 2.56 -2.14 9.46
CA SER A 38 2.93 -1.22 8.37
C SER A 38 3.21 -2.04 7.14
N THR A 39 2.67 -1.61 6.01
CA THR A 39 2.96 -2.19 4.70
C THR A 39 3.77 -1.19 3.90
N TYR A 40 4.84 -1.66 3.28
CA TYR A 40 5.71 -0.85 2.44
C TYR A 40 5.67 -1.38 1.02
N MET A 41 5.60 -0.49 0.05
CA MET A 41 5.57 -0.86 -1.35
C MET A 41 6.42 0.09 -2.20
N PHE A 42 7.30 -0.47 -3.03
CA PHE A 42 7.95 0.28 -4.10
C PHE A 42 7.07 0.33 -5.33
N SER A 43 7.04 1.49 -5.99
CA SER A 43 6.37 1.59 -7.27
C SER A 43 7.07 0.72 -8.33
N PRO A 44 6.34 0.16 -9.31
CA PRO A 44 6.93 -0.65 -10.39
C PRO A 44 8.04 0.05 -11.17
N ASN A 45 8.00 1.39 -11.28
CA ASN A 45 9.05 2.17 -11.94
C ASN A 45 10.27 2.47 -11.05
N GLY A 46 10.26 2.02 -9.78
CA GLY A 46 11.34 2.21 -8.82
C GLY A 46 11.57 3.66 -8.36
N LYS A 47 10.61 4.58 -8.59
CA LYS A 47 10.78 6.00 -8.27
C LYS A 47 10.11 6.42 -6.95
N TYR A 48 9.21 5.61 -6.43
CA TYR A 48 8.46 5.91 -5.22
C TYR A 48 8.54 4.76 -4.23
N LEU A 49 8.52 5.13 -2.96
CA LEU A 49 8.22 4.24 -1.85
C LEU A 49 6.99 4.79 -1.14
N ALA A 50 6.00 3.96 -0.92
CA ALA A 50 4.86 4.29 -0.09
C ALA A 50 4.85 3.43 1.17
N SER A 51 4.44 4.00 2.30
CA SER A 51 4.33 3.35 3.60
C SER A 51 2.93 3.54 4.15
N ALA A 52 2.14 2.49 4.25
CA ALA A 52 0.84 2.54 4.91
C ALA A 52 1.00 2.32 6.41
N LEU A 53 0.64 3.33 7.20
CA LEU A 53 0.74 3.36 8.65
C LEU A 53 -0.63 3.10 9.25
N TYR A 54 -0.89 1.84 9.60
CA TYR A 54 -2.21 1.39 10.07
C TYR A 54 -2.72 2.18 11.28
N ALA A 55 -1.86 2.41 12.29
CA ALA A 55 -2.26 3.07 13.52
C ALA A 55 -2.57 4.55 13.32
N ASP A 56 -1.90 5.19 12.39
CA ASP A 56 -1.96 6.64 12.14
C ASP A 56 -2.92 6.99 11.00
N SER A 57 -3.53 5.98 10.36
CA SER A 57 -4.45 6.18 9.22
C SER A 57 -3.81 7.00 8.08
N THR A 58 -2.53 6.77 7.83
CA THR A 58 -1.71 7.61 6.93
C THR A 58 -0.96 6.77 5.92
N ILE A 59 -0.80 7.29 4.72
CA ILE A 59 0.22 6.84 3.77
C ILE A 59 1.28 7.91 3.67
N GLU A 60 2.52 7.58 4.07
CA GLU A 60 3.70 8.38 3.73
C GLU A 60 4.16 8.04 2.31
N LEU A 61 4.40 9.06 1.51
CA LEU A 61 4.93 8.90 0.16
C LEU A 61 6.30 9.54 0.05
N TYR A 62 7.25 8.80 -0.50
CA TYR A 62 8.62 9.21 -0.70
C TYR A 62 9.02 9.07 -2.17
N ARG A 63 9.85 10.01 -2.65
CA ARG A 63 10.63 9.82 -3.86
C ARG A 63 11.84 8.96 -3.52
N PHE A 64 12.01 7.88 -4.24
CA PHE A 64 13.15 6.98 -4.07
C PHE A 64 14.13 7.12 -5.23
N ASN A 65 15.40 7.32 -4.90
CA ASN A 65 16.48 7.29 -5.87
C ASN A 65 17.20 5.94 -5.73
N ASN A 66 16.94 5.04 -6.67
CA ASN A 66 17.51 3.70 -6.65
C ASN A 66 19.03 3.65 -6.94
N ALA A 67 19.62 4.73 -7.46
CA ALA A 67 21.05 4.78 -7.70
C ALA A 67 21.89 4.98 -6.42
N ASN A 68 21.31 5.61 -5.40
CA ASN A 68 22.03 5.93 -4.16
C ASN A 68 21.21 5.66 -2.89
N GLY A 69 20.00 5.10 -3.01
CA GLY A 69 19.12 4.76 -1.89
C GLY A 69 18.57 5.95 -1.12
N THR A 70 18.57 7.18 -1.70
CA THR A 70 17.98 8.32 -1.00
C THR A 70 16.46 8.29 -1.06
N LEU A 71 15.86 8.75 0.06
CA LEU A 71 14.44 8.98 0.20
C LEU A 71 14.20 10.46 0.46
N ASP A 72 13.38 11.07 -0.39
CA ASP A 72 12.90 12.44 -0.21
C ASP A 72 11.39 12.36 0.08
N HIS A 73 10.98 12.83 1.26
CA HIS A 73 9.56 12.87 1.61
C HIS A 73 8.80 13.79 0.66
N ILE A 74 7.65 13.31 0.15
CA ILE A 74 6.79 14.07 -0.75
C ILE A 74 5.59 14.60 0.03
N THR A 75 4.80 13.71 0.64
CA THR A 75 3.56 14.07 1.33
C THR A 75 3.10 12.94 2.24
N ASP A 76 2.21 13.31 3.18
CA ASP A 76 1.41 12.40 3.98
C ASP A 76 -0.04 12.48 3.51
N ILE A 77 -0.63 11.33 3.17
CA ILE A 77 -2.02 11.21 2.75
C ILE A 77 -2.81 10.65 3.92
N LEU A 78 -3.72 11.47 4.46
CA LEU A 78 -4.47 11.17 5.66
C LEU A 78 -5.83 10.56 5.31
N PHE A 79 -6.26 9.58 6.12
CA PHE A 79 -7.57 8.95 6.03
C PHE A 79 -8.31 9.07 7.36
N GLU A 80 -9.63 9.11 7.31
CA GLU A 80 -10.47 9.11 8.51
C GLU A 80 -10.52 7.73 9.18
N THR A 81 -10.20 6.68 8.42
CA THR A 81 -10.22 5.30 8.86
C THR A 81 -8.82 4.68 8.76
N ARG A 82 -8.58 3.65 9.56
CA ARG A 82 -7.34 2.88 9.46
C ARG A 82 -7.19 2.26 8.08
N ILE A 83 -5.99 2.28 7.54
CA ILE A 83 -5.65 1.68 6.26
C ILE A 83 -4.75 0.47 6.48
N ARG A 84 -4.88 -0.56 5.63
CA ARG A 84 -4.19 -1.84 5.85
C ARG A 84 -3.27 -2.23 4.71
N ALA A 85 -3.79 -2.25 3.52
CA ALA A 85 -3.09 -2.72 2.33
C ALA A 85 -2.69 -1.55 1.45
N ILE A 86 -1.65 -1.73 0.66
CA ILE A 86 -1.19 -0.73 -0.30
C ILE A 86 -0.60 -1.43 -1.52
N GLU A 87 -0.95 -0.96 -2.70
CA GLU A 87 -0.37 -1.44 -3.96
C GLU A 87 -0.32 -0.32 -4.99
N PHE A 88 0.69 -0.33 -5.86
CA PHE A 88 0.77 0.60 -6.98
C PHE A 88 0.11 0.05 -8.23
N SER A 89 -0.45 0.94 -9.05
CA SER A 89 -0.79 0.61 -10.42
C SER A 89 0.47 0.26 -11.22
N SER A 90 0.35 -0.56 -12.27
CA SER A 90 1.50 -1.02 -13.04
C SER A 90 2.23 0.11 -13.79
N ASN A 91 1.57 1.24 -14.05
CA ASN A 91 2.19 2.45 -14.63
C ASN A 91 2.75 3.40 -13.57
N SER A 92 2.57 3.07 -12.26
CA SER A 92 3.04 3.89 -11.13
C SER A 92 2.41 5.28 -11.04
N ASN A 93 1.22 5.48 -11.59
CA ASN A 93 0.50 6.76 -11.51
C ASN A 93 -0.53 6.79 -10.39
N PHE A 94 -0.92 5.62 -9.88
CA PHE A 94 -1.91 5.49 -8.81
C PHE A 94 -1.41 4.59 -7.70
N ILE A 95 -1.82 4.91 -6.48
CA ILE A 95 -1.75 4.01 -5.32
C ILE A 95 -3.17 3.54 -5.01
N TYR A 96 -3.31 2.27 -4.69
CA TYR A 96 -4.52 1.68 -4.15
C TYR A 96 -4.31 1.29 -2.70
N THR A 97 -5.30 1.54 -1.87
CA THR A 97 -5.31 1.13 -0.47
C THR A 97 -6.70 0.70 -0.05
N ALA A 98 -6.81 0.00 1.06
CA ALA A 98 -8.08 -0.39 1.62
C ALA A 98 -8.19 0.01 3.09
N SER A 99 -9.35 0.55 3.47
CA SER A 99 -9.68 0.82 4.87
C SER A 99 -9.83 -0.48 5.67
N SER A 100 -9.68 -0.37 6.97
CA SER A 100 -9.89 -1.47 7.91
C SER A 100 -10.78 -0.99 9.06
N GLU A 101 -12.08 -1.20 8.89
CA GLU A 101 -13.07 -0.78 9.89
C GLU A 101 -13.48 -1.94 10.82
N ALA A 102 -13.96 -1.57 12.00
CA ALA A 102 -14.46 -2.55 12.97
C ALA A 102 -15.74 -3.27 12.50
N SER A 103 -16.45 -2.69 11.55
CA SER A 103 -17.67 -3.22 10.94
C SER A 103 -17.43 -4.42 10.01
N LEU A 104 -16.20 -4.86 9.82
CA LEU A 104 -15.80 -5.87 8.82
C LEU A 104 -16.11 -5.44 7.38
N GLN A 105 -16.19 -4.16 7.14
CA GLN A 105 -16.26 -3.56 5.81
C GLN A 105 -14.98 -2.80 5.52
N SER A 106 -14.69 -2.61 4.27
CA SER A 106 -13.56 -1.83 3.79
C SER A 106 -13.99 -1.03 2.57
N THR A 107 -13.43 0.16 2.45
CA THR A 107 -13.46 0.93 1.22
C THR A 107 -12.12 0.81 0.52
N VAL A 108 -12.13 0.49 -0.76
CA VAL A 108 -10.94 0.55 -1.61
C VAL A 108 -10.82 1.94 -2.17
N PHE A 109 -9.70 2.57 -1.91
CA PHE A 109 -9.37 3.92 -2.39
C PHE A 109 -8.33 3.86 -3.50
N GLN A 110 -8.42 4.79 -4.43
CA GLN A 110 -7.39 5.12 -5.40
C GLN A 110 -6.86 6.52 -5.11
N ILE A 111 -5.55 6.69 -5.13
CA ILE A 111 -4.86 7.96 -4.96
C ILE A 111 -4.13 8.27 -6.26
N ASP A 112 -4.41 9.42 -6.87
CA ASP A 112 -3.69 9.90 -8.04
C ASP A 112 -2.38 10.57 -7.60
N LEU A 113 -1.23 10.14 -8.14
CA LEU A 113 0.07 10.68 -7.77
C LEU A 113 0.41 12.02 -8.43
N ASN A 114 -0.46 12.54 -9.32
CA ASN A 114 -0.26 13.85 -9.90
C ASN A 114 -0.72 14.99 -8.99
N ASP A 115 -1.81 14.78 -8.25
CA ASP A 115 -2.44 15.81 -7.42
C ASP A 115 -2.82 15.32 -6.02
N PHE A 116 -2.54 14.05 -5.71
CA PHE A 116 -2.84 13.37 -4.45
C PHE A 116 -4.32 13.28 -4.10
N THR A 117 -5.19 13.44 -5.09
CA THR A 117 -6.64 13.24 -4.88
C THR A 117 -6.94 11.79 -4.58
N THR A 118 -7.85 11.58 -3.63
CA THR A 118 -8.32 10.26 -3.20
C THR A 118 -9.73 10.02 -3.72
N THR A 119 -9.96 8.89 -4.38
CA THR A 119 -11.26 8.48 -4.92
C THR A 119 -11.68 7.14 -4.33
N ASN A 120 -12.93 7.03 -3.87
CA ASN A 120 -13.53 5.76 -3.49
C ASN A 120 -13.80 4.94 -4.77
N ILE A 121 -13.29 3.72 -4.82
CA ILE A 121 -13.45 2.80 -5.95
C ILE A 121 -14.55 1.78 -5.68
N ALA A 122 -14.59 1.21 -4.47
CA ALA A 122 -15.56 0.21 -4.09
C ALA A 122 -15.67 0.07 -2.57
N ASP A 123 -16.86 -0.22 -2.08
CA ASP A 123 -17.07 -0.73 -0.74
C ASP A 123 -17.18 -2.26 -0.82
N ILE A 124 -16.41 -2.94 0.00
CA ILE A 124 -16.22 -4.39 -0.06
C ILE A 124 -16.27 -5.01 1.34
N GLU A 125 -16.39 -6.33 1.40
CA GLU A 125 -16.09 -7.06 2.63
C GLU A 125 -14.65 -6.78 3.06
N PHE A 126 -14.37 -6.95 4.35
CA PHE A 126 -13.09 -6.63 4.97
C PHE A 126 -11.89 -7.07 4.12
N ALA A 127 -11.20 -6.08 3.54
CA ALA A 127 -10.00 -6.31 2.74
C ALA A 127 -8.85 -6.81 3.61
N ARG A 128 -8.10 -7.77 3.09
CA ARG A 128 -6.90 -8.31 3.73
C ARG A 128 -5.63 -7.78 3.10
N ASP A 129 -5.57 -7.83 1.78
CA ASP A 129 -4.39 -7.46 1.03
C ASP A 129 -4.73 -7.06 -0.41
N LEU A 130 -3.84 -6.30 -1.02
CA LEU A 130 -3.86 -5.88 -2.42
C LEU A 130 -2.56 -6.34 -3.06
N GLN A 131 -2.61 -6.89 -4.27
CA GLN A 131 -1.41 -7.32 -4.97
C GLN A 131 -1.52 -7.18 -6.49
N LEU A 132 -0.54 -6.53 -7.10
CA LEU A 132 -0.40 -6.45 -8.55
C LEU A 132 -0.04 -7.83 -9.11
N ASP A 133 -0.83 -8.33 -10.06
CA ASP A 133 -0.60 -9.60 -10.73
C ASP A 133 0.21 -9.42 -12.04
N PRO A 134 0.71 -10.53 -12.63
CA PRO A 134 1.44 -10.47 -13.89
C PRO A 134 0.62 -9.94 -15.07
N GLN A 135 -0.71 -9.98 -15.01
CA GLN A 135 -1.62 -9.39 -15.99
C GLN A 135 -1.87 -7.89 -15.76
N LYS A 136 -1.17 -7.28 -14.81
CA LYS A 136 -1.27 -5.87 -14.43
C LYS A 136 -2.61 -5.47 -13.82
N ARG A 137 -3.36 -6.42 -13.26
CA ARG A 137 -4.54 -6.19 -12.43
C ARG A 137 -4.11 -6.13 -10.97
N ILE A 138 -4.90 -5.50 -10.12
CA ILE A 138 -4.69 -5.57 -8.68
C ILE A 138 -5.71 -6.56 -8.10
N LEU A 139 -5.21 -7.67 -7.59
CA LEU A 139 -6.01 -8.65 -6.87
C LEU A 139 -6.36 -8.10 -5.50
N VAL A 140 -7.58 -8.38 -5.05
CA VAL A 140 -8.11 -7.92 -3.76
C VAL A 140 -8.55 -9.14 -2.97
N SER A 141 -7.79 -9.49 -1.95
CA SER A 141 -8.18 -10.52 -1.00
C SER A 141 -9.04 -9.93 0.11
N THR A 142 -10.06 -10.68 0.54
CA THR A 142 -10.97 -10.26 1.61
C THR A 142 -11.00 -11.30 2.73
N ILE A 143 -11.80 -11.03 3.77
CA ILE A 143 -12.06 -12.03 4.82
C ILE A 143 -12.77 -13.28 4.28
N ASN A 144 -13.50 -13.15 3.17
CA ASN A 144 -14.15 -14.27 2.53
C ASN A 144 -13.10 -15.15 1.82
N PRO A 145 -12.83 -16.39 2.31
CA PRO A 145 -11.79 -17.24 1.76
C PRO A 145 -12.16 -17.87 0.41
N PHE A 146 -13.40 -17.68 -0.05
CA PHE A 146 -13.91 -18.36 -1.23
C PHE A 146 -13.91 -17.48 -2.49
N LYS A 147 -13.52 -16.22 -2.38
CA LYS A 147 -13.47 -15.31 -3.54
C LYS A 147 -12.24 -14.39 -3.50
N ILE A 148 -11.82 -14.00 -4.68
CA ILE A 148 -10.84 -12.95 -4.89
C ILE A 148 -11.44 -11.92 -5.83
N GLY A 149 -11.51 -10.68 -5.39
CA GLY A 149 -11.87 -9.54 -6.22
C GLY A 149 -10.70 -9.03 -7.05
N ALA A 150 -10.95 -8.12 -7.96
CA ALA A 150 -9.87 -7.46 -8.70
C ALA A 150 -10.24 -6.08 -9.23
N ILE A 151 -9.23 -5.24 -9.33
CA ILE A 151 -9.23 -4.00 -10.11
C ILE A 151 -8.61 -4.36 -11.46
N LEU A 152 -9.42 -4.40 -12.52
CA LEU A 152 -9.01 -4.95 -13.80
C LEU A 152 -8.15 -3.99 -14.61
N GLN A 153 -8.34 -2.69 -14.43
CA GLN A 153 -7.65 -1.63 -15.16
C GLN A 153 -7.07 -0.57 -14.20
N PRO A 154 -6.12 -0.95 -13.34
CA PRO A 154 -5.63 -0.06 -12.28
C PRO A 154 -4.87 1.17 -12.79
N ASN A 155 -4.59 1.24 -14.08
CA ASN A 155 -3.96 2.40 -14.70
C ASN A 155 -4.94 3.52 -15.08
N ASN A 156 -6.25 3.28 -14.92
CA ASN A 156 -7.30 4.24 -15.21
C ASN A 156 -7.84 4.89 -13.93
N ALA A 157 -8.28 6.15 -14.04
CA ALA A 157 -8.80 6.90 -12.90
C ALA A 157 -10.23 6.50 -12.53
N GLY A 158 -10.53 6.51 -11.24
CA GLY A 158 -11.86 6.35 -10.67
C GLY A 158 -12.57 5.07 -11.13
N ALA A 159 -13.84 5.17 -11.48
CA ALA A 159 -14.67 4.03 -11.90
C ALA A 159 -14.14 3.31 -13.15
N ALA A 160 -13.34 3.98 -14.00
CA ALA A 160 -12.71 3.36 -15.15
C ALA A 160 -11.60 2.36 -14.77
N SER A 161 -11.17 2.33 -13.51
CA SER A 161 -10.28 1.28 -12.97
C SER A 161 -10.95 -0.09 -12.93
N ASN A 162 -12.28 -0.14 -12.96
CA ASN A 162 -13.11 -1.33 -13.14
C ASN A 162 -12.88 -2.40 -12.06
N TYR A 163 -13.34 -2.12 -10.83
CA TYR A 163 -13.36 -3.11 -9.78
C TYR A 163 -14.45 -4.16 -10.03
N ILE A 164 -14.12 -5.42 -9.80
CA ILE A 164 -15.08 -6.53 -9.74
C ILE A 164 -14.90 -7.33 -8.46
N ASP A 165 -16.00 -7.72 -7.84
CA ASP A 165 -16.00 -8.35 -6.50
C ASP A 165 -15.45 -9.79 -6.53
N SER A 166 -15.50 -10.48 -7.65
CA SER A 166 -14.97 -11.84 -7.76
C SER A 166 -14.49 -12.17 -9.18
N ILE A 167 -13.20 -12.45 -9.32
CA ILE A 167 -12.62 -13.06 -10.52
C ILE A 167 -12.38 -14.56 -10.34
N LEU A 168 -12.30 -15.02 -9.10
CA LEU A 168 -12.13 -16.40 -8.72
C LEU A 168 -13.07 -16.71 -7.57
N THR A 169 -13.78 -17.83 -7.70
CA THR A 169 -14.62 -18.41 -6.64
C THR A 169 -14.13 -19.81 -6.34
N PHE A 170 -13.86 -20.09 -5.08
CA PHE A 170 -13.44 -21.40 -4.61
C PHE A 170 -14.63 -22.14 -3.99
N ALA A 171 -14.81 -23.41 -4.32
CA ALA A 171 -15.78 -24.22 -3.62
C ALA A 171 -15.32 -24.48 -2.18
N PRO A 172 -16.23 -24.46 -1.19
CA PRO A 172 -15.89 -24.92 0.15
C PRO A 172 -15.40 -26.38 0.08
N LEU A 173 -14.35 -26.67 0.84
CA LEU A 173 -13.93 -28.07 1.02
C LEU A 173 -15.00 -28.78 1.85
N ASN A 174 -15.59 -29.85 1.30
CA ASN A 174 -16.53 -30.70 2.00
C ASN A 174 -15.84 -31.52 3.10
#